data_67498f67eef31a338e05f89b08c6db33
#
_entry.id   67498f67eef31a338e05f89b08c6db33
#
_cell.length_a   1.000
_cell.length_b   1.000
_cell.length_c   1.000
_cell.angle_alpha   90.00
_cell.angle_beta   90.00
_cell.angle_gamma   90.00
#
_symmetry.space_group_name_H-M   'P 1'
#
loop_
_entity.id
_entity.type
_entity.pdbx_description
1 polymer ?
#
loop_
_entity_poly.entity_id
_entity_poly.type
_entity_poly.pdbx_seq_one_letter_code
_entity_poly.pdbx_strand_id
1 'polypeptide(L)'
;MPAAPEGRRTHEKVSTVSAVSSRLPVFPWDKLEPYKKTAAAHPDGIVDLSVGTPVDPVPELIRRALVDAADSPGYPTVWGTAALRDAVTGWCERRLGARGLAHTNVLPVVGSKELVAWLPTQLGLGPGDKVAYPRLAYPTYEVGARLAGAEPLVYDDPTELDPAGLRLLWLNSPSNPTGRVLGKDELTRIVAWAREHGVLVFSDECYLELGWEAEPVSVLREDVCGGSYEGVVAVHSLSKRSNLAGYRAAFVAGDQDVLGELLRIRKHGGMMTPAPVQAATVAALGDDAHVREQRERYARRRDALRTALVGHGFRIEHSEASLYLWATRDEPCWDTVGHLADLGVLVAPGDFYGAAGERFVRVAFTATDERVEAAVKRLG
;
A
#
# COMPACT_ATOMS: atom_id res chain seq x y z
N MET A 1 -26.22 -58.70 41.93
CA MET A 1 -25.74 -58.23 40.62
C MET A 1 -25.36 -56.75 40.76
N PRO A 2 -24.06 -56.36 40.63
CA PRO A 2 -23.67 -55.01 40.68
C PRO A 2 -23.83 -54.31 39.33
N ALA A 3 -24.32 -53.07 39.33
CA ALA A 3 -24.53 -52.23 38.18
C ALA A 3 -23.19 -51.83 37.54
N ALA A 4 -23.15 -51.84 36.21
CA ALA A 4 -22.01 -51.40 35.40
C ALA A 4 -21.79 -49.89 35.53
N PRO A 5 -20.54 -49.39 35.47
CA PRO A 5 -20.27 -47.97 35.53
C PRO A 5 -20.62 -47.29 34.19
N GLU A 6 -21.42 -46.22 34.28
CA GLU A 6 -21.69 -45.31 33.18
C GLU A 6 -20.37 -44.63 32.73
N GLY A 7 -19.96 -44.98 31.48
CA GLY A 7 -18.85 -44.34 30.82
C GLY A 7 -19.14 -42.85 30.60
N ARG A 8 -18.38 -41.96 31.23
CA ARG A 8 -18.32 -40.52 30.87
C ARG A 8 -17.84 -40.40 29.43
N ARG A 9 -18.74 -40.09 28.51
CA ARG A 9 -18.39 -39.58 27.21
C ARG A 9 -17.77 -38.19 27.44
N THR A 10 -16.46 -38.10 27.29
CA THR A 10 -15.77 -36.81 27.13
C THR A 10 -16.24 -36.23 25.81
N HIS A 11 -17.10 -35.21 25.88
CA HIS A 11 -17.38 -34.35 24.71
C HIS A 11 -16.10 -33.62 24.35
N GLU A 12 -15.34 -34.13 23.41
CA GLU A 12 -14.37 -33.33 22.67
C GLU A 12 -15.13 -32.14 22.06
N LYS A 13 -14.84 -30.93 22.57
CA LYS A 13 -15.31 -29.70 21.93
C LYS A 13 -14.68 -29.67 20.54
N VAL A 14 -15.40 -30.11 19.53
CA VAL A 14 -15.04 -29.85 18.13
C VAL A 14 -15.06 -28.34 17.98
N SER A 15 -13.87 -27.73 17.92
CA SER A 15 -13.75 -26.32 17.57
C SER A 15 -14.21 -26.19 16.10
N THR A 16 -15.44 -25.74 15.91
CA THR A 16 -16.04 -25.49 14.60
C THR A 16 -15.50 -24.23 13.94
N VAL A 17 -14.61 -23.50 14.61
CA VAL A 17 -13.99 -22.29 14.08
C VAL A 17 -12.74 -22.68 13.30
N SER A 18 -12.83 -22.65 11.98
CA SER A 18 -11.66 -22.76 11.11
C SER A 18 -10.75 -21.54 11.37
N ALA A 19 -9.53 -21.79 11.85
CA ALA A 19 -8.58 -20.72 12.15
C ALA A 19 -7.93 -20.20 10.85
N VAL A 20 -8.65 -19.42 10.05
CA VAL A 20 -8.09 -18.72 8.88
C VAL A 20 -6.87 -17.88 9.29
N SER A 21 -6.91 -17.30 10.48
CA SER A 21 -5.78 -16.55 11.06
C SER A 21 -4.50 -17.37 11.21
N SER A 22 -4.59 -18.71 11.35
CA SER A 22 -3.40 -19.58 11.44
C SER A 22 -2.59 -19.67 10.14
N ARG A 23 -3.18 -19.26 9.00
CA ARG A 23 -2.50 -19.20 7.70
C ARG A 23 -1.69 -17.91 7.55
N LEU A 24 -1.94 -16.91 8.40
CA LEU A 24 -1.36 -15.59 8.30
C LEU A 24 -0.02 -15.53 9.04
N PRO A 25 0.95 -14.75 8.53
CA PRO A 25 2.17 -14.47 9.27
C PRO A 25 1.84 -13.71 10.57
N VAL A 26 2.73 -13.81 11.55
CA VAL A 26 2.66 -12.98 12.77
C VAL A 26 2.69 -11.51 12.36
N PHE A 27 1.84 -10.68 12.97
CA PHE A 27 1.79 -9.26 12.66
C PHE A 27 3.14 -8.62 13.03
N PRO A 28 3.90 -8.13 12.05
CA PRO A 28 5.32 -7.83 12.28
C PRO A 28 5.55 -6.66 13.24
N TRP A 29 4.63 -5.69 13.31
CA TRP A 29 4.76 -4.51 14.16
C TRP A 29 4.74 -4.82 15.66
N ASP A 30 4.20 -5.96 16.09
CA ASP A 30 4.22 -6.36 17.50
C ASP A 30 5.65 -6.56 18.03
N LYS A 31 6.60 -6.90 17.14
CA LYS A 31 8.01 -7.05 17.48
C LYS A 31 8.72 -5.72 17.79
N LEU A 32 8.16 -4.58 17.36
CA LEU A 32 8.73 -3.26 17.64
C LEU A 32 8.45 -2.74 19.05
N GLU A 33 7.52 -3.34 19.78
CA GLU A 33 7.07 -2.82 21.08
C GLU A 33 8.20 -2.61 22.10
N PRO A 34 9.20 -3.51 22.24
CA PRO A 34 10.36 -3.26 23.14
C PRO A 34 11.14 -2.00 22.73
N TYR A 35 11.44 -1.84 21.46
CA TYR A 35 12.20 -0.69 20.93
C TYR A 35 11.42 0.62 21.04
N LYS A 36 10.11 0.54 20.87
CA LYS A 36 9.21 1.69 21.10
C LYS A 36 9.25 2.16 22.56
N LYS A 37 9.30 1.25 23.52
CA LYS A 37 9.47 1.58 24.93
C LYS A 37 10.81 2.25 25.20
N THR A 38 11.89 1.72 24.63
CA THR A 38 13.24 2.33 24.70
C THR A 38 13.21 3.76 24.14
N ALA A 39 12.71 3.94 22.91
CA ALA A 39 12.64 5.25 22.29
C ALA A 39 11.75 6.24 23.07
N ALA A 40 10.65 5.76 23.69
CA ALA A 40 9.78 6.59 24.50
C ALA A 40 10.39 7.03 25.83
N ALA A 41 11.41 6.33 26.31
CA ALA A 41 12.14 6.69 27.54
C ALA A 41 13.15 7.84 27.32
N HIS A 42 13.39 8.27 26.07
CA HIS A 42 14.24 9.43 25.80
C HIS A 42 13.68 10.70 26.46
N PRO A 43 14.53 11.55 27.10
CA PRO A 43 14.07 12.73 27.85
C PRO A 43 13.13 13.66 27.04
N ASP A 44 13.39 13.85 25.74
CA ASP A 44 12.60 14.66 24.84
C ASP A 44 11.47 13.87 24.12
N GLY A 45 11.17 12.65 24.60
CA GLY A 45 10.16 11.76 24.04
C GLY A 45 10.55 11.10 22.72
N ILE A 46 9.70 10.19 22.24
CA ILE A 46 9.92 9.43 21.01
C ILE A 46 9.71 10.26 19.75
N VAL A 47 10.55 10.05 18.72
CA VAL A 47 10.27 10.42 17.33
C VAL A 47 9.99 9.13 16.54
N ASP A 48 8.72 8.91 16.22
CA ASP A 48 8.29 7.70 15.49
C ASP A 48 8.33 7.95 13.98
N LEU A 49 9.30 7.35 13.30
CA LEU A 49 9.50 7.33 11.86
C LEU A 49 9.28 5.93 11.26
N SER A 50 8.66 5.01 12.02
CA SER A 50 8.44 3.62 11.58
C SER A 50 7.26 3.47 10.64
N VAL A 51 6.24 4.32 10.74
CA VAL A 51 5.00 4.23 9.96
C VAL A 51 4.83 5.43 9.05
N GLY A 52 4.68 5.18 7.75
CA GLY A 52 4.43 6.23 6.75
C GLY A 52 2.98 6.73 6.76
N THR A 53 2.48 7.15 7.91
CA THR A 53 1.15 7.76 8.03
C THR A 53 1.26 9.27 7.94
N PRO A 54 0.54 9.94 7.02
CA PRO A 54 0.46 11.39 7.00
C PRO A 54 -0.09 11.94 8.32
N VAL A 55 0.55 12.99 8.83
CA VAL A 55 0.16 13.66 10.08
C VAL A 55 -0.26 15.12 9.86
N ASP A 56 0.04 15.66 8.70
CA ASP A 56 -0.36 17.01 8.32
C ASP A 56 -1.89 17.11 8.15
N PRO A 57 -2.48 18.26 8.39
CA PRO A 57 -3.94 18.44 8.27
C PRO A 57 -4.47 18.08 6.88
N VAL A 58 -5.68 17.56 6.85
CA VAL A 58 -6.44 17.40 5.61
C VAL A 58 -6.73 18.79 5.03
N PRO A 59 -6.49 19.04 3.73
CA PRO A 59 -6.77 20.31 3.07
C PRO A 59 -8.22 20.78 3.28
N GLU A 60 -8.38 22.10 3.50
CA GLU A 60 -9.69 22.69 3.83
C GLU A 60 -10.76 22.40 2.79
N LEU A 61 -10.41 22.50 1.49
CA LEU A 61 -11.36 22.21 0.40
C LEU A 61 -11.94 20.79 0.48
N ILE A 62 -11.12 19.82 0.92
CA ILE A 62 -11.54 18.42 1.06
C ILE A 62 -12.43 18.25 2.29
N ARG A 63 -12.07 18.90 3.42
CA ARG A 63 -12.88 18.87 4.64
C ARG A 63 -14.27 19.49 4.40
N ARG A 64 -14.34 20.62 3.66
CA ARG A 64 -15.62 21.24 3.29
C ARG A 64 -16.47 20.31 2.45
N ALA A 65 -15.92 19.71 1.40
CA ALA A 65 -16.66 18.77 0.56
C ALA A 65 -17.21 17.58 1.37
N LEU A 66 -16.47 17.10 2.37
CA LEU A 66 -16.96 16.05 3.29
C LEU A 66 -18.14 16.56 4.14
N VAL A 67 -18.02 17.76 4.71
CA VAL A 67 -19.04 18.35 5.58
C VAL A 67 -20.32 18.66 4.77
N ASP A 68 -20.18 19.22 3.58
CA ASP A 68 -21.31 19.55 2.71
C ASP A 68 -22.09 18.29 2.28
N ALA A 69 -21.44 17.15 2.21
CA ALA A 69 -22.04 15.85 1.89
C ALA A 69 -22.42 15.02 3.14
N ALA A 70 -22.32 15.56 4.35
CA ALA A 70 -22.55 14.80 5.58
C ALA A 70 -24.00 14.34 5.73
N ASP A 71 -24.99 15.11 5.23
CA ASP A 71 -26.39 14.71 5.21
C ASP A 71 -26.68 13.75 4.03
N SER A 72 -26.32 12.49 4.24
CA SER A 72 -26.42 11.40 3.25
C SER A 72 -27.05 10.17 3.88
N PRO A 73 -28.38 10.16 4.17
CA PRO A 73 -29.04 9.09 4.92
C PRO A 73 -29.20 7.79 4.12
N GLY A 74 -29.06 7.82 2.79
CA GLY A 74 -29.20 6.65 1.92
C GLY A 74 -27.91 5.84 1.81
N TYR A 75 -28.05 4.54 1.43
CA TYR A 75 -26.89 3.72 1.12
C TYR A 75 -26.12 4.27 -0.09
N PRO A 76 -24.78 4.43 0.00
CA PRO A 76 -23.99 4.86 -1.13
C PRO A 76 -23.92 3.76 -2.20
N THR A 77 -23.75 4.17 -3.46
CA THR A 77 -23.51 3.20 -4.53
C THR A 77 -22.09 2.63 -4.47
N VAL A 78 -21.97 1.29 -4.58
CA VAL A 78 -20.68 0.60 -4.60
C VAL A 78 -19.83 1.03 -5.82
N TRP A 79 -20.48 1.34 -6.94
CA TRP A 79 -19.81 1.82 -8.15
C TRP A 79 -19.31 3.28 -8.01
N GLY A 80 -19.68 3.95 -6.95
CA GLY A 80 -19.44 5.38 -6.77
C GLY A 80 -20.45 6.24 -7.56
N THR A 81 -20.49 7.51 -7.24
CA THR A 81 -21.32 8.50 -7.98
C THR A 81 -20.75 8.75 -9.38
N ALA A 82 -21.58 9.27 -10.30
CA ALA A 82 -21.09 9.70 -11.61
C ALA A 82 -19.97 10.73 -11.47
N ALA A 83 -20.16 11.72 -10.59
CA ALA A 83 -19.15 12.75 -10.30
C ALA A 83 -17.81 12.17 -9.83
N LEU A 84 -17.82 11.09 -9.01
CA LEU A 84 -16.60 10.41 -8.59
C LEU A 84 -15.91 9.73 -9.78
N ARG A 85 -16.65 9.03 -10.62
CA ARG A 85 -16.08 8.36 -11.80
C ARG A 85 -15.52 9.36 -12.81
N ASP A 86 -16.25 10.49 -13.05
CA ASP A 86 -15.74 11.59 -13.88
C ASP A 86 -14.44 12.19 -13.31
N ALA A 87 -14.38 12.41 -11.98
CA ALA A 87 -13.20 12.94 -11.34
C ALA A 87 -12.00 11.97 -11.46
N VAL A 88 -12.23 10.66 -11.32
CA VAL A 88 -11.19 9.64 -11.47
C VAL A 88 -10.70 9.55 -12.91
N THR A 89 -11.60 9.42 -13.90
CA THR A 89 -11.19 9.32 -15.32
C THR A 89 -10.45 10.58 -15.78
N GLY A 90 -10.96 11.76 -15.41
CA GLY A 90 -10.28 13.03 -15.71
C GLY A 90 -8.93 13.18 -15.03
N TRP A 91 -8.79 12.71 -13.79
CA TRP A 91 -7.49 12.68 -13.11
C TRP A 91 -6.52 11.70 -13.76
N CYS A 92 -6.96 10.49 -14.12
CA CYS A 92 -6.14 9.50 -14.81
C CYS A 92 -5.64 10.04 -16.16
N GLU A 93 -6.49 10.70 -16.94
CA GLU A 93 -6.07 11.31 -18.19
C GLU A 93 -5.04 12.42 -17.97
N ARG A 94 -5.32 13.34 -17.02
CA ARG A 94 -4.47 14.52 -16.76
C ARG A 94 -3.14 14.16 -16.10
N ARG A 95 -3.15 13.20 -15.16
CA ARG A 95 -1.96 12.89 -14.33
C ARG A 95 -1.19 11.66 -14.78
N LEU A 96 -1.87 10.68 -15.37
CA LEU A 96 -1.26 9.41 -15.76
C LEU A 96 -1.03 9.31 -17.27
N GLY A 97 -1.68 10.15 -18.09
CA GLY A 97 -1.72 9.97 -19.52
C GLY A 97 -2.53 8.74 -19.96
N ALA A 98 -3.45 8.28 -19.11
CA ALA A 98 -4.36 7.17 -19.38
C ALA A 98 -5.59 7.70 -20.14
N ARG A 99 -5.63 7.49 -21.46
CA ARG A 99 -6.68 8.03 -22.32
C ARG A 99 -7.80 7.03 -22.58
N GLY A 100 -9.02 7.56 -22.77
CA GLY A 100 -10.17 6.75 -23.18
C GLY A 100 -10.75 5.86 -22.08
N LEU A 101 -10.41 6.08 -20.81
CA LEU A 101 -11.06 5.41 -19.69
C LEU A 101 -12.54 5.81 -19.63
N ALA A 102 -13.46 4.82 -19.69
CA ALA A 102 -14.87 4.99 -19.43
C ALA A 102 -15.18 4.78 -17.94
N HIS A 103 -16.41 5.06 -17.52
CA HIS A 103 -16.84 4.80 -16.14
C HIS A 103 -16.71 3.32 -15.74
N THR A 104 -16.84 2.40 -16.69
CA THR A 104 -16.65 0.96 -16.49
C THR A 104 -15.22 0.56 -16.16
N ASN A 105 -14.26 1.42 -16.46
CA ASN A 105 -12.84 1.24 -16.14
C ASN A 105 -12.47 1.77 -14.75
N VAL A 106 -13.44 2.14 -13.90
CA VAL A 106 -13.16 2.74 -12.57
C VAL A 106 -14.02 2.09 -11.51
N LEU A 107 -13.40 1.81 -10.34
CA LEU A 107 -14.09 1.30 -9.16
C LEU A 107 -13.49 1.90 -7.88
N PRO A 108 -14.28 2.62 -7.04
CA PRO A 108 -13.83 3.07 -5.73
C PRO A 108 -13.72 1.89 -4.76
N VAL A 109 -12.74 1.96 -3.86
CA VAL A 109 -12.49 0.94 -2.84
C VAL A 109 -12.26 1.57 -1.46
N VAL A 110 -12.44 0.79 -0.39
CA VAL A 110 -12.38 1.26 1.01
C VAL A 110 -10.93 1.27 1.51
N GLY A 111 -10.08 2.04 0.79
CA GLY A 111 -8.64 2.08 0.95
C GLY A 111 -7.93 0.93 0.23
N SER A 112 -6.72 1.22 -0.29
CA SER A 112 -5.92 0.24 -1.04
C SER A 112 -5.57 -1.02 -0.24
N LYS A 113 -5.33 -0.90 1.08
CA LYS A 113 -5.01 -2.06 1.93
C LYS A 113 -6.13 -3.10 1.97
N GLU A 114 -7.38 -2.66 2.07
CA GLU A 114 -8.54 -3.56 2.03
C GLU A 114 -8.57 -4.33 0.72
N LEU A 115 -8.44 -3.61 -0.40
CA LEU A 115 -8.41 -4.23 -1.72
C LEU A 115 -7.26 -5.24 -1.84
N VAL A 116 -6.03 -4.85 -1.51
CA VAL A 116 -4.85 -5.72 -1.59
C VAL A 116 -5.05 -7.02 -0.82
N ALA A 117 -5.59 -6.93 0.41
CA ALA A 117 -5.83 -8.11 1.25
C ALA A 117 -6.91 -9.03 0.68
N TRP A 118 -7.97 -8.48 0.08
CA TRP A 118 -9.12 -9.29 -0.36
C TRP A 118 -9.17 -9.57 -1.85
N LEU A 119 -8.31 -8.94 -2.65
CA LEU A 119 -8.33 -9.09 -4.11
C LEU A 119 -8.15 -10.54 -4.56
N PRO A 120 -7.16 -11.33 -4.08
CA PRO A 120 -7.02 -12.72 -4.52
C PRO A 120 -8.28 -13.55 -4.24
N THR A 121 -8.91 -13.36 -3.09
CA THR A 121 -10.18 -14.03 -2.74
C THR A 121 -11.32 -13.57 -3.64
N GLN A 122 -11.42 -12.26 -3.94
CA GLN A 122 -12.45 -11.71 -4.84
C GLN A 122 -12.26 -12.16 -6.29
N LEU A 123 -11.04 -12.46 -6.71
CA LEU A 123 -10.74 -13.05 -8.02
C LEU A 123 -10.98 -14.56 -8.06
N GLY A 124 -11.42 -15.18 -6.94
CA GLY A 124 -11.68 -16.62 -6.86
C GLY A 124 -10.42 -17.47 -6.84
N LEU A 125 -9.27 -16.89 -6.51
CA LEU A 125 -8.01 -17.64 -6.41
C LEU A 125 -8.04 -18.58 -5.21
N GLY A 126 -7.30 -19.69 -5.31
CA GLY A 126 -7.26 -20.72 -4.30
C GLY A 126 -6.08 -21.69 -4.46
N PRO A 127 -6.17 -22.90 -3.89
CA PRO A 127 -5.12 -23.92 -3.98
C PRO A 127 -4.76 -24.23 -5.43
N GLY A 128 -3.47 -24.16 -5.76
CA GLY A 128 -2.95 -24.37 -7.12
C GLY A 128 -2.73 -23.07 -7.91
N ASP A 129 -3.32 -21.96 -7.47
CA ASP A 129 -3.02 -20.63 -8.04
C ASP A 129 -1.84 -19.97 -7.31
N LYS A 130 -1.06 -19.19 -8.05
CA LYS A 130 0.07 -18.41 -7.51
C LYS A 130 -0.21 -16.91 -7.62
N VAL A 131 0.22 -16.16 -6.60
CA VAL A 131 0.19 -14.69 -6.56
C VAL A 131 1.62 -14.19 -6.40
N ALA A 132 2.14 -13.51 -7.41
CA ALA A 132 3.50 -12.99 -7.38
C ALA A 132 3.55 -11.55 -6.89
N TYR A 133 4.61 -11.21 -6.15
CA TYR A 133 4.90 -9.86 -5.64
C TYR A 133 6.40 -9.65 -5.45
N PRO A 134 6.91 -8.38 -5.43
CA PRO A 134 8.34 -8.11 -5.31
C PRO A 134 8.97 -8.74 -4.06
N ARG A 135 10.26 -9.13 -4.14
CA ARG A 135 11.02 -9.73 -3.01
C ARG A 135 11.06 -8.82 -1.78
N LEU A 136 11.16 -7.51 -1.97
CA LEU A 136 10.97 -6.49 -0.94
C LEU A 136 9.63 -5.82 -1.17
N ALA A 137 8.65 -6.11 -0.32
CA ALA A 137 7.27 -5.75 -0.59
C ALA A 137 6.48 -5.36 0.65
N TYR A 138 5.42 -4.65 0.41
CA TYR A 138 4.39 -4.41 1.41
C TYR A 138 3.76 -5.75 1.86
N PRO A 139 3.82 -6.12 3.16
CA PRO A 139 3.49 -7.47 3.63
C PRO A 139 2.07 -7.93 3.30
N THR A 140 1.18 -7.00 2.97
CA THR A 140 -0.23 -7.33 2.70
C THR A 140 -0.43 -8.08 1.38
N TYR A 141 0.52 -8.05 0.44
CA TYR A 141 0.42 -8.88 -0.79
C TYR A 141 0.46 -10.37 -0.44
N GLU A 142 1.41 -10.77 0.42
CA GLU A 142 1.47 -12.15 0.93
C GLU A 142 0.22 -12.53 1.73
N VAL A 143 -0.24 -11.62 2.60
CA VAL A 143 -1.47 -11.83 3.39
C VAL A 143 -2.66 -12.11 2.48
N GLY A 144 -2.81 -11.35 1.38
CA GLY A 144 -3.90 -11.55 0.42
C GLY A 144 -3.86 -12.92 -0.26
N ALA A 145 -2.68 -13.35 -0.71
CA ALA A 145 -2.48 -14.68 -1.27
C ALA A 145 -2.89 -15.79 -0.28
N ARG A 146 -2.39 -15.69 0.96
CA ARG A 146 -2.68 -16.68 2.03
C ARG A 146 -4.15 -16.68 2.47
N LEU A 147 -4.83 -15.53 2.49
CA LEU A 147 -6.27 -15.46 2.76
C LEU A 147 -7.08 -16.22 1.72
N ALA A 148 -6.72 -16.13 0.44
CA ALA A 148 -7.33 -16.86 -0.65
C ALA A 148 -6.97 -18.37 -0.64
N GLY A 149 -5.89 -18.77 0.06
CA GLY A 149 -5.33 -20.12 0.01
C GLY A 149 -4.47 -20.36 -1.23
N ALA A 150 -4.10 -19.28 -1.95
CA ALA A 150 -3.16 -19.31 -3.06
C ALA A 150 -1.71 -19.29 -2.56
N GLU A 151 -0.78 -19.73 -3.41
CA GLU A 151 0.65 -19.75 -3.12
C GLU A 151 1.26 -18.35 -3.32
N PRO A 152 1.88 -17.75 -2.28
CA PRO A 152 2.63 -16.51 -2.42
C PRO A 152 3.98 -16.79 -3.09
N LEU A 153 4.32 -16.03 -4.15
CA LEU A 153 5.54 -16.18 -4.92
C LEU A 153 6.30 -14.85 -4.97
N VAL A 154 7.56 -14.83 -4.53
CA VAL A 154 8.40 -13.63 -4.60
C VAL A 154 9.22 -13.59 -5.89
N TYR A 155 9.48 -12.39 -6.41
CA TYR A 155 10.29 -12.18 -7.61
C TYR A 155 11.24 -11.00 -7.47
N ASP A 156 12.31 -11.02 -8.26
CA ASP A 156 13.18 -9.87 -8.54
C ASP A 156 12.83 -9.26 -9.92
N ASP A 157 12.74 -10.09 -10.95
CA ASP A 157 12.16 -9.76 -12.25
C ASP A 157 10.97 -10.69 -12.54
N PRO A 158 9.75 -10.16 -12.68
CA PRO A 158 8.58 -11.01 -12.87
C PRO A 158 8.56 -11.73 -14.22
N THR A 159 9.32 -11.26 -15.22
CA THR A 159 9.39 -11.90 -16.55
C THR A 159 10.29 -13.15 -16.59
N GLU A 160 11.01 -13.41 -15.50
CA GLU A 160 11.80 -14.64 -15.32
C GLU A 160 11.01 -15.75 -14.59
N LEU A 161 9.77 -15.45 -14.13
CA LEU A 161 8.94 -16.42 -13.44
C LEU A 161 8.41 -17.52 -14.39
N ASP A 162 8.28 -18.74 -13.86
CA ASP A 162 7.45 -19.77 -14.49
C ASP A 162 5.97 -19.34 -14.40
N PRO A 163 5.30 -19.10 -15.55
CA PRO A 163 3.93 -18.65 -15.57
C PRO A 163 2.92 -19.75 -15.15
N ALA A 164 3.34 -21.01 -15.00
CA ALA A 164 2.44 -22.11 -14.65
C ALA A 164 1.76 -21.87 -13.30
N GLY A 165 0.43 -21.75 -13.33
CA GLY A 165 -0.40 -21.48 -12.16
C GLY A 165 -0.36 -20.02 -11.68
N LEU A 166 0.45 -19.13 -12.28
CA LEU A 166 0.49 -17.71 -11.94
C LEU A 166 -0.76 -17.00 -12.47
N ARG A 167 -1.54 -16.42 -11.56
CA ARG A 167 -2.82 -15.76 -11.88
C ARG A 167 -2.78 -14.26 -11.67
N LEU A 168 -2.02 -13.80 -10.68
CA LEU A 168 -1.96 -12.41 -10.26
C LEU A 168 -0.51 -12.00 -10.03
N LEU A 169 -0.13 -10.89 -10.66
CA LEU A 169 1.15 -10.22 -10.48
C LEU A 169 0.92 -8.84 -9.85
N TRP A 170 1.43 -8.67 -8.64
CA TRP A 170 1.51 -7.35 -8.01
C TRP A 170 2.78 -6.62 -8.44
N LEU A 171 2.62 -5.42 -8.98
CA LEU A 171 3.69 -4.43 -9.08
C LEU A 171 3.52 -3.41 -7.97
N ASN A 172 4.61 -2.80 -7.53
CA ASN A 172 4.57 -1.67 -6.61
C ASN A 172 5.61 -0.61 -7.03
N SER A 173 5.15 0.39 -7.74
CA SER A 173 5.99 1.48 -8.24
C SER A 173 5.27 2.83 -8.13
N PRO A 174 5.82 3.75 -7.33
CA PRO A 174 7.02 3.66 -6.48
C PRO A 174 6.89 2.64 -5.35
N SER A 175 7.98 1.96 -5.05
CA SER A 175 8.01 0.84 -4.13
C SER A 175 7.92 1.26 -2.65
N ASN A 176 7.22 0.48 -1.87
CA ASN A 176 7.34 0.40 -0.43
C ASN A 176 7.94 -1.00 -0.08
N PRO A 177 9.18 -1.08 0.47
CA PRO A 177 9.85 -0.07 1.30
C PRO A 177 10.88 0.80 0.57
N THR A 178 11.37 0.41 -0.61
CA THR A 178 12.63 0.91 -1.18
C THR A 178 12.55 2.28 -1.81
N GLY A 179 11.37 2.72 -2.27
CA GLY A 179 11.22 3.93 -3.08
C GLY A 179 11.70 3.79 -4.53
N ARG A 180 12.07 2.58 -4.97
CA ARG A 180 12.45 2.30 -6.36
C ARG A 180 11.29 2.61 -7.31
N VAL A 181 11.63 3.17 -8.47
CA VAL A 181 10.68 3.46 -9.55
C VAL A 181 10.96 2.51 -10.72
N LEU A 182 9.93 1.79 -11.16
CA LEU A 182 9.99 1.03 -12.41
C LEU A 182 9.88 2.00 -13.58
N GLY A 183 10.83 1.91 -14.50
CA GLY A 183 10.86 2.76 -15.69
C GLY A 183 9.82 2.32 -16.72
N LYS A 184 9.55 3.21 -17.69
CA LYS A 184 8.59 2.95 -18.78
C LYS A 184 8.87 1.63 -19.50
N ASP A 185 10.10 1.41 -19.94
CA ASP A 185 10.47 0.24 -20.75
C ASP A 185 10.34 -1.05 -19.94
N GLU A 186 10.68 -1.00 -18.65
CA GLU A 186 10.51 -2.12 -17.73
C GLU A 186 9.01 -2.46 -17.54
N LEU A 187 8.16 -1.46 -17.31
CA LEU A 187 6.72 -1.65 -17.21
C LEU A 187 6.12 -2.19 -18.51
N THR A 188 6.54 -1.67 -19.66
CA THR A 188 6.06 -2.13 -20.98
C THR A 188 6.40 -3.60 -21.20
N ARG A 189 7.64 -4.02 -20.88
CA ARG A 189 8.09 -5.41 -20.97
C ARG A 189 7.27 -6.33 -20.04
N ILE A 190 7.04 -5.90 -18.81
CA ILE A 190 6.26 -6.67 -17.83
C ILE A 190 4.82 -6.85 -18.29
N VAL A 191 4.16 -5.77 -18.75
CA VAL A 191 2.78 -5.83 -19.25
C VAL A 191 2.66 -6.74 -20.47
N ALA A 192 3.60 -6.66 -21.40
CA ALA A 192 3.61 -7.52 -22.58
C ALA A 192 3.75 -9.01 -22.19
N TRP A 193 4.72 -9.32 -21.32
CA TRP A 193 4.93 -10.67 -20.80
C TRP A 193 3.69 -11.21 -20.07
N ALA A 194 3.10 -10.41 -19.21
CA ALA A 194 1.91 -10.83 -18.45
C ALA A 194 0.73 -11.17 -19.37
N ARG A 195 0.50 -10.37 -20.41
CA ARG A 195 -0.54 -10.63 -21.42
C ARG A 195 -0.28 -11.90 -22.21
N GLU A 196 0.96 -12.12 -22.65
CA GLU A 196 1.36 -13.35 -23.35
C GLU A 196 1.03 -14.61 -22.55
N HIS A 197 1.14 -14.53 -21.22
CA HIS A 197 0.93 -15.67 -20.33
C HIS A 197 -0.44 -15.67 -19.62
N GLY A 198 -1.32 -14.72 -19.93
CA GLY A 198 -2.64 -14.60 -19.31
C GLY A 198 -2.59 -14.29 -17.81
N VAL A 199 -1.55 -13.59 -17.36
CA VAL A 199 -1.35 -13.16 -15.97
C VAL A 199 -1.95 -11.77 -15.77
N LEU A 200 -2.80 -11.61 -14.76
CA LEU A 200 -3.41 -10.33 -14.42
C LEU A 200 -2.41 -9.45 -13.64
N VAL A 201 -2.20 -8.22 -14.11
CA VAL A 201 -1.33 -7.23 -13.48
C VAL A 201 -2.14 -6.28 -12.63
N PHE A 202 -1.83 -6.19 -11.33
CA PHE A 202 -2.25 -5.11 -10.46
C PHE A 202 -1.03 -4.29 -10.03
N SER A 203 -1.00 -3.01 -10.41
CA SER A 203 0.07 -2.07 -10.06
C SER A 203 -0.37 -1.19 -8.89
N ASP A 204 0.26 -1.35 -7.73
CA ASP A 204 0.05 -0.46 -6.58
C ASP A 204 0.87 0.82 -6.79
N GLU A 205 0.17 1.88 -7.18
CA GLU A 205 0.72 3.19 -7.53
C GLU A 205 0.40 4.26 -6.47
N CYS A 206 0.22 3.84 -5.20
CA CYS A 206 -0.16 4.72 -4.11
C CYS A 206 0.81 5.89 -3.85
N TYR A 207 2.04 5.82 -4.36
CA TYR A 207 3.09 6.84 -4.22
C TYR A 207 3.42 7.55 -5.53
N LEU A 208 2.64 7.38 -6.59
CA LEU A 208 2.97 7.85 -7.94
C LEU A 208 3.23 9.37 -8.01
N GLU A 209 2.53 10.18 -7.21
CA GLU A 209 2.73 11.65 -7.19
C GLU A 209 3.85 12.11 -6.25
N LEU A 210 4.65 11.18 -5.70
CA LEU A 210 5.72 11.42 -4.73
C LEU A 210 7.10 11.02 -5.31
N GLY A 211 7.38 11.44 -6.53
CA GLY A 211 8.70 11.33 -7.17
C GLY A 211 9.64 12.42 -6.70
N TRP A 212 10.92 12.07 -6.46
CA TRP A 212 11.98 12.99 -6.01
C TRP A 212 13.13 13.08 -7.02
N GLU A 213 13.74 11.94 -7.34
CA GLU A 213 14.89 11.79 -8.24
C GLU A 213 14.51 11.08 -9.54
N ALA A 214 13.35 10.43 -9.57
CA ALA A 214 12.74 9.83 -10.76
C ALA A 214 11.30 10.27 -10.90
N GLU A 215 10.81 10.34 -12.14
CA GLU A 215 9.40 10.57 -12.44
C GLU A 215 8.68 9.21 -12.52
N PRO A 216 7.76 8.90 -11.59
CA PRO A 216 7.02 7.66 -11.64
C PRO A 216 6.07 7.60 -12.84
N VAL A 217 5.95 6.42 -13.41
CA VAL A 217 5.12 6.13 -14.59
C VAL A 217 4.02 5.16 -14.20
N SER A 218 2.78 5.42 -14.63
CA SER A 218 1.66 4.49 -14.43
C SER A 218 1.67 3.38 -15.48
N VAL A 219 1.24 2.16 -15.08
CA VAL A 219 0.97 1.07 -16.03
C VAL A 219 -0.17 1.40 -17.00
N LEU A 220 -1.03 2.37 -16.67
CA LEU A 220 -2.14 2.81 -17.52
C LEU A 220 -1.74 3.84 -18.58
N ARG A 221 -0.50 4.34 -18.56
CA ARG A 221 -0.04 5.27 -19.56
C ARG A 221 -0.09 4.61 -20.94
N GLU A 222 -0.61 5.31 -21.94
CA GLU A 222 -0.89 4.77 -23.27
C GLU A 222 0.31 4.06 -23.89
N ASP A 223 1.51 4.62 -23.76
CA ASP A 223 2.76 4.08 -24.29
C ASP A 223 3.41 2.98 -23.43
N VAL A 224 2.77 2.62 -22.28
CA VAL A 224 3.11 1.47 -21.45
C VAL A 224 2.15 0.31 -21.72
N CYS A 225 0.85 0.57 -21.65
CA CYS A 225 -0.16 -0.47 -21.86
C CYS A 225 -0.52 -0.72 -23.33
N GLY A 226 0.10 0.01 -24.26
CA GLY A 226 -0.14 -0.15 -25.70
C GLY A 226 -1.55 0.27 -26.14
N GLY A 227 -2.17 1.19 -25.41
CA GLY A 227 -3.53 1.69 -25.69
C GLY A 227 -4.66 0.73 -25.29
N SER A 228 -4.36 -0.41 -24.67
CA SER A 228 -5.33 -1.37 -24.14
C SER A 228 -5.17 -1.53 -22.64
N TYR A 229 -6.27 -1.58 -21.91
CA TYR A 229 -6.28 -1.85 -20.47
C TYR A 229 -6.53 -3.32 -20.12
N GLU A 230 -6.64 -4.20 -21.13
CA GLU A 230 -6.85 -5.63 -20.93
C GLU A 230 -5.74 -6.24 -20.06
N GLY A 231 -6.15 -6.96 -19.00
CA GLY A 231 -5.25 -7.61 -18.06
C GLY A 231 -4.47 -6.66 -17.13
N VAL A 232 -4.75 -5.35 -17.13
CA VAL A 232 -3.98 -4.36 -16.35
C VAL A 232 -4.90 -3.48 -15.51
N VAL A 233 -4.59 -3.37 -14.21
CA VAL A 233 -5.31 -2.51 -13.26
C VAL A 233 -4.30 -1.74 -12.40
N ALA A 234 -4.47 -0.43 -12.29
CA ALA A 234 -3.73 0.40 -11.35
C ALA A 234 -4.53 0.67 -10.07
N VAL A 235 -3.85 0.66 -8.93
CA VAL A 235 -4.41 0.96 -7.60
C VAL A 235 -3.89 2.30 -7.12
N HIS A 236 -4.79 3.23 -6.85
CA HIS A 236 -4.46 4.57 -6.36
C HIS A 236 -5.11 4.85 -5.02
N SER A 237 -4.40 5.57 -4.15
CA SER A 237 -4.87 5.95 -2.82
C SER A 237 -4.70 7.44 -2.57
N LEU A 238 -5.72 8.06 -1.99
CA LEU A 238 -5.64 9.45 -1.56
C LEU A 238 -4.98 9.59 -0.17
N SER A 239 -4.65 8.46 0.47
CA SER A 239 -4.01 8.45 1.79
C SER A 239 -2.73 9.26 1.84
N LYS A 240 -1.91 9.22 0.78
CA LYS A 240 -0.56 9.79 0.77
C LYS A 240 -0.50 11.13 0.05
N ARG A 241 -1.19 11.26 -1.08
CA ARG A 241 -1.23 12.49 -1.88
C ARG A 241 -2.05 13.62 -1.24
N SER A 242 -3.09 13.26 -0.46
CA SER A 242 -4.10 14.21 0.05
C SER A 242 -4.34 14.10 1.57
N ASN A 243 -3.46 13.41 2.31
CA ASN A 243 -3.57 13.18 3.77
C ASN A 243 -4.89 12.51 4.21
N LEU A 244 -5.48 11.64 3.36
CA LEU A 244 -6.78 11.02 3.60
C LEU A 244 -6.69 9.57 4.13
N ALA A 245 -5.62 9.20 4.84
CA ALA A 245 -5.43 7.83 5.32
C ALA A 245 -6.61 7.35 6.18
N GLY A 246 -7.14 8.21 7.05
CA GLY A 246 -8.29 7.92 7.91
C GLY A 246 -9.63 7.86 7.17
N TYR A 247 -9.74 8.47 5.99
CA TYR A 247 -10.98 8.50 5.20
C TYR A 247 -11.20 7.21 4.41
N ARG A 248 -10.18 6.37 4.28
CA ARG A 248 -10.23 5.13 3.49
C ARG A 248 -10.61 5.39 2.03
N ALA A 249 -10.11 6.49 1.45
CA ALA A 249 -10.36 6.90 0.07
C ALA A 249 -9.31 6.31 -0.87
N ALA A 250 -9.76 5.44 -1.78
CA ALA A 250 -8.93 4.83 -2.82
C ALA A 250 -9.80 4.39 -3.99
N PHE A 251 -9.18 4.12 -5.13
CA PHE A 251 -9.84 3.59 -6.30
C PHE A 251 -8.90 2.73 -7.13
N VAL A 252 -9.47 1.93 -8.00
CA VAL A 252 -8.77 1.21 -9.06
C VAL A 252 -9.26 1.66 -10.42
N ALA A 253 -8.36 1.65 -11.40
CA ALA A 253 -8.68 1.94 -12.79
C ALA A 253 -7.96 0.95 -13.72
N GLY A 254 -8.56 0.61 -14.86
CA GLY A 254 -7.96 -0.31 -15.83
C GLY A 254 -8.97 -1.22 -16.51
N ASP A 255 -8.67 -2.51 -16.57
CA ASP A 255 -9.50 -3.54 -17.23
C ASP A 255 -10.95 -3.53 -16.76
N GLN A 256 -11.86 -3.18 -17.65
CA GLN A 256 -13.28 -3.04 -17.35
C GLN A 256 -13.98 -4.37 -16.99
N ASP A 257 -13.51 -5.49 -17.52
CA ASP A 257 -14.13 -6.80 -17.28
C ASP A 257 -13.76 -7.29 -15.88
N VAL A 258 -12.49 -7.12 -15.49
CA VAL A 258 -12.00 -7.37 -14.13
C VAL A 258 -12.74 -6.47 -13.13
N LEU A 259 -12.84 -5.17 -13.42
CA LEU A 259 -13.51 -4.24 -12.50
C LEU A 259 -15.01 -4.49 -12.44
N GLY A 260 -15.64 -4.94 -13.54
CA GLY A 260 -17.04 -5.37 -13.59
C GLY A 260 -17.29 -6.57 -12.67
N GLU A 261 -16.39 -7.56 -12.66
CA GLU A 261 -16.47 -8.71 -11.78
C GLU A 261 -16.31 -8.30 -10.31
N LEU A 262 -15.30 -7.52 -10.00
CA LEU A 262 -15.09 -6.97 -8.65
C LEU A 262 -16.30 -6.16 -8.17
N LEU A 263 -16.91 -5.36 -9.04
CA LEU A 263 -18.11 -4.58 -8.71
C LEU A 263 -19.29 -5.49 -8.31
N ARG A 264 -19.52 -6.60 -9.06
CA ARG A 264 -20.56 -7.58 -8.72
C ARG A 264 -20.38 -8.18 -7.34
N ILE A 265 -19.16 -8.64 -7.04
CA ILE A 265 -18.80 -9.26 -5.75
C ILE A 265 -18.93 -8.24 -4.63
N ARG A 266 -18.39 -7.03 -4.81
CA ARG A 266 -18.39 -5.97 -3.80
C ARG A 266 -19.79 -5.46 -3.47
N LYS A 267 -20.74 -5.48 -4.43
CA LYS A 267 -22.15 -5.21 -4.17
C LYS A 267 -22.75 -6.20 -3.17
N HIS A 268 -22.48 -7.48 -3.32
CA HIS A 268 -22.98 -8.51 -2.39
C HIS A 268 -22.27 -8.44 -1.04
N GLY A 269 -20.98 -8.09 -1.02
CA GLY A 269 -20.16 -7.95 0.20
C GLY A 269 -20.40 -6.65 0.99
N GLY A 270 -21.21 -5.71 0.45
CA GLY A 270 -21.43 -4.42 1.10
C GLY A 270 -20.17 -3.53 1.17
N MET A 271 -19.20 -3.75 0.28
CA MET A 271 -17.93 -3.02 0.26
C MET A 271 -18.08 -1.69 -0.50
N MET A 272 -18.61 -0.69 0.17
CA MET A 272 -18.93 0.61 -0.41
C MET A 272 -18.24 1.77 0.31
N THR A 273 -17.74 2.73 -0.45
CA THR A 273 -17.17 3.96 0.09
C THR A 273 -18.31 4.88 0.55
N PRO A 274 -18.28 5.41 1.80
CA PRO A 274 -19.32 6.32 2.30
C PRO A 274 -19.50 7.55 1.40
N ALA A 275 -20.74 8.01 1.22
CA ALA A 275 -21.06 9.13 0.32
C ALA A 275 -20.26 10.42 0.64
N PRO A 276 -20.08 10.86 1.92
CA PRO A 276 -19.24 12.01 2.22
C PRO A 276 -17.77 11.83 1.80
N VAL A 277 -17.24 10.59 1.89
CA VAL A 277 -15.88 10.28 1.45
C VAL A 277 -15.77 10.33 -0.08
N GLN A 278 -16.82 9.91 -0.80
CA GLN A 278 -16.86 10.04 -2.25
C GLN A 278 -16.81 11.52 -2.69
N ALA A 279 -17.56 12.41 -2.03
CA ALA A 279 -17.53 13.83 -2.29
C ALA A 279 -16.16 14.46 -1.99
N ALA A 280 -15.55 14.08 -0.86
CA ALA A 280 -14.18 14.49 -0.50
C ALA A 280 -13.14 14.01 -1.53
N THR A 281 -13.33 12.81 -2.09
CA THR A 281 -12.47 12.26 -3.15
C THR A 281 -12.58 13.06 -4.44
N VAL A 282 -13.80 13.46 -4.84
CA VAL A 282 -14.03 14.34 -6.01
C VAL A 282 -13.28 15.66 -5.84
N ALA A 283 -13.43 16.31 -4.69
CA ALA A 283 -12.72 17.57 -4.40
C ALA A 283 -11.18 17.41 -4.44
N ALA A 284 -10.68 16.32 -3.87
CA ALA A 284 -9.25 16.02 -3.82
C ALA A 284 -8.65 15.75 -5.22
N LEU A 285 -9.37 15.05 -6.09
CA LEU A 285 -8.91 14.76 -7.46
C LEU A 285 -9.04 15.97 -8.40
N GLY A 286 -9.90 16.91 -8.06
CA GLY A 286 -10.07 18.17 -8.79
C GLY A 286 -9.03 19.25 -8.48
N ASP A 287 -8.21 19.07 -7.43
CA ASP A 287 -7.20 20.03 -7.02
C ASP A 287 -5.79 19.42 -6.96
N ASP A 288 -4.88 20.01 -7.69
CA ASP A 288 -3.47 19.62 -7.70
C ASP A 288 -2.59 20.57 -6.82
N ALA A 289 -3.15 21.69 -6.33
CA ALA A 289 -2.37 22.66 -5.55
C ALA A 289 -1.97 22.07 -4.20
N HIS A 290 -2.90 21.48 -3.45
CA HIS A 290 -2.61 20.86 -2.16
C HIS A 290 -1.60 19.70 -2.28
N VAL A 291 -1.59 18.99 -3.42
CA VAL A 291 -0.63 17.90 -3.66
C VAL A 291 0.78 18.46 -3.81
N ARG A 292 0.93 19.57 -4.57
CA ARG A 292 2.23 20.25 -4.70
C ARG A 292 2.75 20.77 -3.36
N GLU A 293 1.89 21.45 -2.60
CA GLU A 293 2.24 21.95 -1.25
C GLU A 293 2.69 20.83 -0.32
N GLN A 294 1.95 19.72 -0.29
CA GLN A 294 2.31 18.58 0.55
C GLN A 294 3.60 17.90 0.07
N ARG A 295 3.79 17.78 -1.25
CA ARG A 295 5.01 17.23 -1.85
C ARG A 295 6.23 18.09 -1.49
N GLU A 296 6.14 19.41 -1.56
CA GLU A 296 7.21 20.32 -1.15
C GLU A 296 7.55 20.19 0.34
N ARG A 297 6.56 20.00 1.22
CA ARG A 297 6.76 19.74 2.63
C ARG A 297 7.52 18.43 2.85
N TYR A 298 7.11 17.37 2.18
CA TYR A 298 7.81 16.08 2.25
C TYR A 298 9.22 16.13 1.67
N ALA A 299 9.45 16.89 0.61
CA ALA A 299 10.79 17.07 0.03
C ALA A 299 11.77 17.66 1.05
N ARG A 300 11.38 18.74 1.76
CA ARG A 300 12.21 19.34 2.82
C ARG A 300 12.52 18.35 3.95
N ARG A 301 11.52 17.59 4.42
CA ARG A 301 11.69 16.59 5.48
C ARG A 301 12.61 15.43 5.03
N ARG A 302 12.42 14.97 3.79
CA ARG A 302 13.25 13.95 3.17
C ARG A 302 14.71 14.38 3.13
N ASP A 303 14.98 15.57 2.60
CA ASP A 303 16.35 16.07 2.41
C ASP A 303 17.07 16.27 3.76
N ALA A 304 16.37 16.80 4.76
CA ALA A 304 16.91 16.96 6.11
C ALA A 304 17.25 15.61 6.74
N LEU A 305 16.35 14.63 6.71
CA LEU A 305 16.59 13.29 7.26
C LEU A 305 17.66 12.53 6.48
N ARG A 306 17.66 12.63 5.13
CA ARG A 306 18.69 12.00 4.29
C ARG A 306 20.08 12.51 4.66
N THR A 307 20.23 13.82 4.78
CA THR A 307 21.52 14.44 5.18
C THR A 307 21.97 13.97 6.56
N ALA A 308 21.06 13.97 7.55
CA ALA A 308 21.37 13.53 8.90
C ALA A 308 21.74 12.04 8.95
N LEU A 309 21.01 11.17 8.27
CA LEU A 309 21.30 9.74 8.21
C LEU A 309 22.67 9.47 7.58
N VAL A 310 22.97 10.13 6.46
CA VAL A 310 24.29 9.97 5.79
C VAL A 310 25.42 10.47 6.72
N GLY A 311 25.23 11.61 7.40
CA GLY A 311 26.16 12.11 8.41
C GLY A 311 26.37 11.15 9.59
N HIS A 312 25.33 10.37 9.92
CA HIS A 312 25.36 9.34 10.99
C HIS A 312 25.87 7.96 10.50
N GLY A 313 26.45 7.91 9.29
CA GLY A 313 27.08 6.72 8.74
C GLY A 313 26.15 5.75 8.01
N PHE A 314 24.95 6.17 7.64
CA PHE A 314 24.05 5.37 6.82
C PHE A 314 24.35 5.54 5.32
N ARG A 315 24.22 4.45 4.58
CA ARG A 315 24.09 4.46 3.13
C ARG A 315 22.60 4.37 2.77
N ILE A 316 22.16 5.22 1.85
CA ILE A 316 20.78 5.22 1.34
C ILE A 316 20.78 4.54 -0.02
N GLU A 317 19.94 3.55 -0.20
CA GLU A 317 19.74 2.89 -1.48
C GLU A 317 18.36 3.24 -2.06
N HIS A 318 18.26 3.30 -3.37
CA HIS A 318 17.03 3.72 -4.04
C HIS A 318 16.48 5.04 -3.47
N SER A 319 15.23 5.04 -2.98
CA SER A 319 14.57 6.23 -2.40
C SER A 319 14.33 7.35 -3.40
N GLU A 320 14.20 7.00 -4.69
CA GLU A 320 13.95 7.92 -5.81
C GLU A 320 12.55 8.54 -5.74
N ALA A 321 11.64 7.86 -5.01
CA ALA A 321 10.26 8.26 -4.83
C ALA A 321 9.69 7.71 -3.50
N SER A 322 8.40 7.78 -3.29
CA SER A 322 7.64 7.35 -2.10
C SER A 322 7.81 8.27 -0.88
N LEU A 323 7.54 7.76 0.33
CA LEU A 323 7.61 8.47 1.60
C LEU A 323 8.68 7.91 2.53
N TYR A 324 9.66 7.18 1.97
CA TYR A 324 10.63 6.42 2.75
C TYR A 324 12.06 6.64 2.27
N LEU A 325 12.99 6.62 3.22
CA LEU A 325 14.40 6.40 2.97
C LEU A 325 14.72 4.95 3.34
N TRP A 326 15.31 4.21 2.39
CA TRP A 326 15.77 2.84 2.56
C TRP A 326 17.24 2.87 2.92
N ALA A 327 17.54 2.69 4.20
CA ALA A 327 18.82 3.02 4.80
C ALA A 327 19.49 1.80 5.42
N THR A 328 20.83 1.73 5.34
CA THR A 328 21.61 0.66 5.95
C THR A 328 22.91 1.19 6.55
N ARG A 329 23.37 0.52 7.60
CA ARG A 329 24.74 0.63 8.17
C ARG A 329 25.55 -0.64 7.92
N ASP A 330 25.07 -1.52 7.02
CA ASP A 330 25.65 -2.82 6.72
C ASP A 330 25.72 -3.78 7.94
N GLU A 331 24.79 -3.62 8.88
CA GLU A 331 24.60 -4.45 10.07
C GLU A 331 23.17 -5.04 10.10
N PRO A 332 22.86 -6.01 10.98
CA PRO A 332 21.50 -6.50 11.13
C PRO A 332 20.50 -5.37 11.43
N CYS A 333 19.34 -5.36 10.76
CA CYS A 333 18.37 -4.27 10.89
C CYS A 333 17.90 -4.03 12.34
N TRP A 334 17.83 -5.08 13.15
CA TRP A 334 17.42 -4.96 14.54
C TRP A 334 18.47 -4.29 15.43
N ASP A 335 19.76 -4.44 15.10
CA ASP A 335 20.84 -3.71 15.79
C ASP A 335 20.73 -2.21 15.48
N THR A 336 20.48 -1.88 14.20
CA THR A 336 20.22 -0.49 13.77
C THR A 336 18.95 0.07 14.44
N VAL A 337 17.85 -0.71 14.53
CA VAL A 337 16.61 -0.27 15.22
C VAL A 337 16.90 -0.02 16.71
N GLY A 338 17.67 -0.89 17.36
CA GLY A 338 18.06 -0.71 18.76
C GLY A 338 18.88 0.56 18.97
N HIS A 339 19.92 0.75 18.16
CA HIS A 339 20.76 1.96 18.19
C HIS A 339 19.94 3.26 18.02
N LEU A 340 19.05 3.30 17.04
CA LEU A 340 18.19 4.48 16.83
C LEU A 340 17.16 4.66 17.95
N ALA A 341 16.65 3.57 18.52
CA ALA A 341 15.74 3.63 19.66
C ALA A 341 16.39 4.23 20.91
N ASP A 342 17.68 3.94 21.18
CA ASP A 342 18.45 4.56 22.25
C ASP A 342 18.61 6.09 22.07
N LEU A 343 18.61 6.56 20.81
CA LEU A 343 18.54 7.98 20.45
C LEU A 343 17.12 8.55 20.49
N GLY A 344 16.11 7.76 20.89
CA GLY A 344 14.72 8.17 20.90
C GLY A 344 14.07 8.24 19.50
N VAL A 345 14.66 7.60 18.48
CA VAL A 345 14.14 7.54 17.11
C VAL A 345 13.70 6.12 16.79
N LEU A 346 12.42 5.92 16.44
CA LEU A 346 11.88 4.62 16.06
C LEU A 346 11.75 4.51 14.54
N VAL A 347 12.30 3.45 13.95
CA VAL A 347 12.21 3.15 12.52
C VAL A 347 11.68 1.73 12.30
N ALA A 348 11.25 1.40 11.08
CA ALA A 348 10.83 0.04 10.77
C ALA A 348 12.03 -0.81 10.32
N PRO A 349 12.23 -2.02 10.88
CA PRO A 349 13.24 -2.95 10.40
C PRO A 349 12.90 -3.45 9.00
N GLY A 350 13.89 -3.67 8.18
CA GLY A 350 13.72 -4.05 6.79
C GLY A 350 13.22 -5.48 6.60
N ASP A 351 13.44 -6.38 7.56
CA ASP A 351 12.97 -7.75 7.54
C ASP A 351 11.42 -7.86 7.52
N PHE A 352 10.70 -6.78 7.92
CA PHE A 352 9.24 -6.70 7.78
C PHE A 352 8.77 -6.76 6.33
N TYR A 353 9.65 -6.45 5.38
CA TYR A 353 9.36 -6.35 3.95
C TYR A 353 9.92 -7.50 3.13
N GLY A 354 10.57 -8.46 3.79
CA GLY A 354 11.18 -9.64 3.19
C GLY A 354 12.61 -9.86 3.65
N ALA A 355 13.11 -11.09 3.54
CA ALA A 355 14.42 -11.49 4.01
C ALA A 355 15.58 -10.63 3.43
N ALA A 356 15.44 -10.17 2.18
CA ALA A 356 16.43 -9.28 1.55
C ALA A 356 16.58 -7.92 2.27
N GLY A 357 15.66 -7.57 3.16
CA GLY A 357 15.69 -6.36 3.97
C GLY A 357 16.43 -6.50 5.31
N GLU A 358 17.00 -7.67 5.65
CA GLU A 358 17.58 -7.97 6.97
C GLU A 358 18.71 -7.03 7.43
N ARG A 359 19.32 -6.28 6.49
CA ARG A 359 20.40 -5.30 6.77
C ARG A 359 19.96 -3.85 6.57
N PHE A 360 18.67 -3.60 6.38
CA PHE A 360 18.12 -2.28 6.10
C PHE A 360 17.10 -1.87 7.14
N VAL A 361 16.87 -0.57 7.23
CA VAL A 361 15.73 0.02 7.93
C VAL A 361 14.96 0.93 6.98
N ARG A 362 13.66 1.02 7.18
CA ARG A 362 12.82 1.97 6.46
C ARG A 362 12.52 3.16 7.36
N VAL A 363 12.92 4.36 6.94
CA VAL A 363 12.71 5.62 7.65
C VAL A 363 11.63 6.42 6.93
N ALA A 364 10.49 6.64 7.57
CA ALA A 364 9.41 7.45 7.03
C ALA A 364 9.63 8.95 7.34
N PHE A 365 9.35 9.82 6.37
CA PHE A 365 9.46 11.29 6.57
C PHE A 365 8.08 11.98 6.62
N THR A 366 7.07 11.27 7.13
CA THR A 366 5.70 11.79 7.28
C THR A 366 5.42 12.47 8.62
N ALA A 367 6.35 12.41 9.58
CA ALA A 367 6.23 13.10 10.87
C ALA A 367 6.18 14.63 10.68
N THR A 368 5.76 15.38 11.71
CA THR A 368 5.73 16.87 11.67
C THR A 368 7.13 17.45 11.51
N ASP A 369 7.21 18.72 11.07
CA ASP A 369 8.49 19.41 10.87
C ASP A 369 9.33 19.39 12.17
N GLU A 370 8.70 19.65 13.34
CA GLU A 370 9.35 19.66 14.65
C GLU A 370 9.90 18.27 15.03
N ARG A 371 9.17 17.21 14.68
CA ARG A 371 9.62 15.84 14.94
C ARG A 371 10.77 15.43 14.03
N VAL A 372 10.74 15.85 12.76
CA VAL A 372 11.84 15.64 11.82
C VAL A 372 13.08 16.39 12.28
N GLU A 373 12.95 17.66 12.70
CA GLU A 373 14.06 18.45 13.25
C GLU A 373 14.64 17.81 14.51
N ALA A 374 13.79 17.26 15.40
CA ALA A 374 14.26 16.54 16.58
C ALA A 374 15.04 15.28 16.19
N ALA A 375 14.60 14.49 15.19
CA ALA A 375 15.35 13.36 14.70
C ALA A 375 16.71 13.75 14.12
N VAL A 376 16.73 14.80 13.28
CA VAL A 376 17.96 15.34 12.68
C VAL A 376 18.96 15.74 13.76
N LYS A 377 18.50 16.45 14.80
CA LYS A 377 19.37 16.85 15.94
C LYS A 377 19.93 15.67 16.73
N ARG A 378 19.18 14.56 16.83
CA ARG A 378 19.61 13.36 17.56
C ARG A 378 20.58 12.49 16.75
N LEU A 379 20.55 12.61 15.44
CA LEU A 379 21.44 11.90 14.52
C LEU A 379 22.76 12.64 14.27
N GLY A 380 22.83 13.92 14.49
CA GLY A 380 24.01 14.75 14.26
C GLY A 380 24.62 15.33 15.45
#